data_ee7619255fb833d48247564b0bb3513a
#
_entry.id   ee7619255fb833d48247564b0bb3513a
#
_cell.length_a   1.000
_cell.length_b   1.000
_cell.length_c   1.000
_cell.angle_alpha   90.00
_cell.angle_beta   90.00
_cell.angle_gamma   90.00
#
_symmetry.space_group_name_H-M   'P 1'
#
loop_
_entity.id
_entity.type
_entity.pdbx_description
1 polymer ?
#
loop_
_entity_poly.entity_id
_entity_poly.type
_entity_poly.pdbx_seq_one_letter_code
_entity_poly.pdbx_strand_id
1 'polypeptide(L)'
;MRPEEIGGSVINRVPVCVSDKCGYFTDEYQFMPKEGFSEMVNNILRHPRIKLKLKTDANKLIALSDGVVYYKGKEFDGTVIFTGRVEELFGYRFGALSYRTLKFKTKTYNKPSVQRAAVVNFKASHRYTRVSEFTKFTCDKCEKSVIMKEFPKKCRKGSGKPYYPVPTPENLEKYKKYEEEAAKYKNLKLLGRLAKYEYINMDVAVKKAIELFDEMD
;
A
#
# COMPACT_ATOMS: atom_id res chain seq x y z
N MET A 1 20.13 0.61 4.17
CA MET A 1 20.00 1.37 2.92
C MET A 1 20.53 2.75 3.22
N ARG A 2 21.53 3.19 2.49
CA ARG A 2 22.10 4.54 2.63
C ARG A 2 21.19 5.53 1.89
N PRO A 3 21.20 6.83 2.22
CA PRO A 3 20.38 7.82 1.52
C PRO A 3 20.57 7.79 -0.01
N GLU A 4 21.76 7.53 -0.48
CA GLU A 4 22.12 7.46 -1.91
C GLU A 4 21.46 6.25 -2.63
N GLU A 5 21.09 5.22 -1.87
CA GLU A 5 20.41 4.01 -2.39
C GLU A 5 18.88 4.19 -2.44
N ILE A 6 18.39 5.30 -1.90
CA ILE A 6 16.95 5.61 -1.83
C ILE A 6 16.62 6.56 -2.98
N GLY A 7 15.78 6.13 -3.91
CA GLY A 7 15.34 6.99 -5.02
C GLY A 7 14.77 8.32 -4.52
N GLY A 8 15.02 9.41 -5.24
CA GLY A 8 14.60 10.77 -4.88
C GLY A 8 13.10 10.90 -4.54
N SER A 9 12.26 10.10 -5.19
CA SER A 9 10.82 10.05 -4.92
C SER A 9 10.46 9.62 -3.49
N VAL A 10 11.32 8.84 -2.81
CA VAL A 10 11.13 8.44 -1.43
C VAL A 10 11.69 9.48 -0.46
N ILE A 11 12.83 10.09 -0.80
CA ILE A 11 13.46 11.14 0.02
C ILE A 11 12.58 12.39 0.07
N ASN A 12 12.04 12.81 -1.07
CA ASN A 12 11.20 14.00 -1.20
C ASN A 12 9.86 13.90 -0.44
N ARG A 13 9.53 12.74 0.11
CA ARG A 13 8.34 12.56 0.95
C ARG A 13 8.54 12.96 2.41
N VAL A 14 9.76 13.18 2.83
CA VAL A 14 10.04 13.76 4.15
C VAL A 14 10.09 15.27 3.96
N PRO A 15 9.06 16.02 4.38
CA PRO A 15 9.08 17.46 4.20
C PRO A 15 10.18 18.05 5.07
N VAL A 16 11.19 18.62 4.43
CA VAL A 16 12.16 19.50 5.07
C VAL A 16 11.78 20.91 4.67
N CYS A 17 10.98 21.56 5.52
CA CYS A 17 10.53 22.93 5.28
C CYS A 17 11.32 23.89 6.13
N VAL A 18 11.91 24.92 5.51
CA VAL A 18 12.42 26.10 6.22
C VAL A 18 11.24 27.08 6.36
N SER A 19 10.31 26.78 7.28
CA SER A 19 9.11 27.57 7.53
C SER A 19 8.51 27.21 8.89
N ASP A 20 7.60 28.05 9.39
CA ASP A 20 6.85 27.82 10.64
C ASP A 20 5.74 26.75 10.49
N LYS A 21 5.63 26.08 9.34
CA LYS A 21 4.67 25.00 9.12
C LYS A 21 5.07 23.76 9.93
N CYS A 22 4.25 23.42 10.91
CA CYS A 22 4.44 22.23 11.78
C CYS A 22 3.78 20.95 11.24
N GLY A 23 3.00 21.04 10.16
CA GLY A 23 2.28 19.91 9.56
C GLY A 23 3.18 19.03 8.73
N TYR A 24 2.98 17.70 8.81
CA TYR A 24 3.68 16.73 7.97
C TYR A 24 3.21 16.77 6.51
N PHE A 25 1.92 17.05 6.29
CA PHE A 25 1.30 17.19 4.97
C PHE A 25 1.07 18.65 4.64
N THR A 26 1.14 18.97 3.35
CA THR A 26 0.86 20.30 2.81
C THR A 26 -0.54 20.42 2.22
N ASP A 27 -1.29 19.32 2.22
CA ASP A 27 -2.63 19.23 1.67
C ASP A 27 -3.58 20.16 2.44
N GLU A 28 -4.45 20.85 1.72
CA GLU A 28 -5.47 21.76 2.26
C GLU A 28 -6.47 21.00 3.13
N TYR A 29 -6.85 19.81 2.68
CA TYR A 29 -7.82 18.95 3.36
C TYR A 29 -7.15 17.74 3.96
N GLN A 30 -7.23 17.60 5.27
CA GLN A 30 -6.63 16.49 6.03
C GLN A 30 -7.65 15.96 7.04
N PHE A 31 -8.07 14.69 6.86
CA PHE A 31 -9.08 14.08 7.71
C PHE A 31 -8.67 12.71 8.20
N MET A 32 -9.33 12.29 9.28
CA MET A 32 -9.41 10.90 9.71
C MET A 32 -10.87 10.46 9.67
N PRO A 33 -11.20 9.29 9.09
CA PRO A 33 -12.55 8.75 9.14
C PRO A 33 -12.98 8.56 10.61
N LYS A 34 -14.14 9.13 10.99
CA LYS A 34 -14.64 9.08 12.36
C LYS A 34 -14.75 7.65 12.88
N GLU A 35 -15.30 6.75 12.07
CA GLU A 35 -15.49 5.34 12.40
C GLU A 35 -14.29 4.46 11.96
N GLY A 36 -13.17 5.10 11.57
CA GLY A 36 -11.96 4.45 11.08
C GLY A 36 -12.01 3.99 9.64
N PHE A 37 -10.84 3.63 9.10
CA PHE A 37 -10.68 3.25 7.69
C PHE A 37 -11.42 1.98 7.30
N SER A 38 -11.60 1.04 8.21
CA SER A 38 -12.33 -0.20 7.91
C SER A 38 -13.79 0.09 7.58
N GLU A 39 -14.45 0.97 8.36
CA GLU A 39 -15.83 1.32 8.11
C GLU A 39 -15.98 2.20 6.85
N MET A 40 -15.04 3.09 6.60
CA MET A 40 -14.99 3.85 5.34
C MET A 40 -14.96 2.90 4.13
N VAL A 41 -14.09 1.89 4.14
CA VAL A 41 -14.00 0.90 3.05
C VAL A 41 -15.26 0.04 2.97
N ASN A 42 -15.81 -0.39 4.11
CA ASN A 42 -17.07 -1.14 4.15
C ASN A 42 -18.21 -0.35 3.51
N ASN A 43 -18.30 0.96 3.80
CA ASN A 43 -19.34 1.82 3.23
C ASN A 43 -19.21 1.94 1.69
N ILE A 44 -17.98 2.05 1.16
CA ILE A 44 -17.74 2.03 -0.29
C ILE A 44 -18.19 0.70 -0.89
N LEU A 45 -17.96 -0.43 -0.21
CA LEU A 45 -18.27 -1.77 -0.69
C LEU A 45 -19.74 -2.18 -0.53
N ARG A 46 -20.59 -1.40 0.16
CA ARG A 46 -22.03 -1.70 0.37
C ARG A 46 -22.91 -1.51 -0.87
N HIS A 47 -22.36 -1.14 -2.01
CA HIS A 47 -23.11 -0.96 -3.23
C HIS A 47 -23.67 -2.31 -3.75
N PRO A 48 -24.95 -2.40 -4.20
CA PRO A 48 -25.59 -3.68 -4.57
C PRO A 48 -24.94 -4.37 -5.79
N ARG A 49 -24.25 -3.62 -6.64
CA ARG A 49 -23.52 -4.17 -7.79
C ARG A 49 -22.14 -4.73 -7.39
N ILE A 50 -21.65 -4.51 -6.17
CA ILE A 50 -20.35 -5.01 -5.71
C ILE A 50 -20.55 -6.34 -4.99
N LYS A 51 -19.87 -7.38 -5.48
CA LYS A 51 -19.83 -8.71 -4.86
C LYS A 51 -18.47 -8.94 -4.22
N LEU A 52 -18.37 -8.74 -2.90
CA LEU A 52 -17.15 -8.96 -2.14
C LEU A 52 -16.92 -10.45 -1.86
N LYS A 53 -15.73 -10.96 -2.18
CA LYS A 53 -15.29 -12.32 -1.84
C LYS A 53 -14.05 -12.24 -0.96
N LEU A 54 -14.23 -12.44 0.33
CA LEU A 54 -13.13 -12.54 1.29
C LEU A 54 -12.50 -13.94 1.30
N LYS A 55 -11.30 -14.07 1.90
CA LYS A 55 -10.54 -15.32 2.00
C LYS A 55 -10.31 -16.00 0.65
N THR A 56 -10.21 -15.21 -0.39
CA THR A 56 -10.08 -15.67 -1.78
C THR A 56 -8.79 -15.12 -2.36
N ASP A 57 -7.92 -16.00 -2.81
CA ASP A 57 -6.69 -15.66 -3.49
C ASP A 57 -6.95 -15.51 -5.00
N ALA A 58 -6.88 -14.31 -5.51
CA ALA A 58 -7.13 -14.01 -6.93
C ALA A 58 -6.15 -14.75 -7.85
N ASN A 59 -4.88 -14.94 -7.43
CA ASN A 59 -3.88 -15.65 -8.24
C ASN A 59 -4.23 -17.13 -8.49
N LYS A 60 -5.12 -17.72 -7.67
CA LYS A 60 -5.63 -19.08 -7.90
C LYS A 60 -6.84 -19.14 -8.83
N LEU A 61 -7.45 -17.99 -9.08
CA LEU A 61 -8.67 -17.89 -9.90
C LEU A 61 -8.39 -17.31 -11.28
N ILE A 62 -7.32 -16.52 -11.41
CA ILE A 62 -6.91 -15.85 -12.63
C ILE A 62 -5.74 -16.63 -13.23
N ALA A 63 -5.85 -16.98 -14.50
CA ALA A 63 -4.74 -17.50 -15.29
C ALA A 63 -4.56 -16.65 -16.54
N LEU A 64 -3.34 -16.53 -17.02
CA LEU A 64 -2.93 -15.73 -18.15
C LEU A 64 -2.24 -16.65 -19.18
N SER A 65 -2.75 -16.70 -20.41
CA SER A 65 -2.13 -17.44 -21.52
C SER A 65 -2.42 -16.77 -22.85
N ASP A 66 -1.38 -16.62 -23.67
CA ASP A 66 -1.47 -16.19 -25.07
C ASP A 66 -2.30 -14.89 -25.29
N GLY A 67 -2.15 -13.91 -24.38
CA GLY A 67 -2.87 -12.65 -24.42
C GLY A 67 -4.32 -12.73 -23.91
N VAL A 68 -4.77 -13.90 -23.44
CA VAL A 68 -6.11 -14.15 -22.93
C VAL A 68 -6.11 -14.27 -21.41
N VAL A 69 -7.07 -13.62 -20.77
CA VAL A 69 -7.31 -13.75 -19.34
C VAL A 69 -8.35 -14.83 -19.09
N TYR A 70 -8.06 -15.73 -18.18
CA TYR A 70 -8.98 -16.77 -17.75
C TYR A 70 -9.40 -16.55 -16.30
N TYR A 71 -10.69 -16.70 -16.01
CA TYR A 71 -11.23 -16.72 -14.66
C TYR A 71 -11.86 -18.07 -14.36
N LYS A 72 -11.34 -18.79 -13.38
CA LYS A 72 -11.76 -20.16 -13.02
C LYS A 72 -11.73 -21.12 -14.21
N GLY A 73 -10.70 -21.05 -15.02
CA GLY A 73 -10.49 -21.91 -16.18
C GLY A 73 -11.36 -21.61 -17.41
N LYS A 74 -12.15 -20.55 -17.40
CA LYS A 74 -12.92 -20.05 -18.55
C LYS A 74 -12.36 -18.72 -19.02
N GLU A 75 -12.35 -18.51 -20.33
CA GLU A 75 -12.02 -17.21 -20.90
C GLU A 75 -12.91 -16.12 -20.30
N PHE A 76 -12.30 -14.97 -19.98
CA PHE A 76 -12.97 -13.86 -19.33
C PHE A 76 -12.81 -12.61 -20.18
N ASP A 77 -13.91 -12.13 -20.72
CA ASP A 77 -14.03 -10.96 -21.61
C ASP A 77 -14.15 -9.63 -20.86
N GLY A 78 -14.48 -9.67 -19.57
CA GLY A 78 -14.56 -8.49 -18.74
C GLY A 78 -13.17 -7.94 -18.34
N THR A 79 -13.11 -6.70 -17.88
CA THR A 79 -11.88 -6.09 -17.41
C THR A 79 -11.46 -6.63 -16.05
N VAL A 80 -10.18 -7.03 -15.94
CA VAL A 80 -9.53 -7.41 -14.69
C VAL A 80 -8.64 -6.26 -14.22
N ILE A 81 -8.97 -5.66 -13.08
CA ILE A 81 -8.11 -4.67 -12.41
C ILE A 81 -7.33 -5.40 -11.30
N PHE A 82 -6.05 -5.63 -11.53
CA PHE A 82 -5.21 -6.36 -10.59
C PHE A 82 -4.42 -5.39 -9.71
N THR A 83 -4.53 -5.57 -8.38
CA THR A 83 -3.88 -4.71 -7.38
C THR A 83 -2.85 -5.44 -6.50
N GLY A 84 -2.69 -6.75 -6.71
CA GLY A 84 -1.74 -7.59 -6.00
C GLY A 84 -0.31 -7.43 -6.50
N ARG A 85 0.60 -8.30 -6.05
CA ARG A 85 1.97 -8.31 -6.56
C ARG A 85 2.00 -8.80 -7.99
N VAL A 86 2.51 -7.99 -8.90
CA VAL A 86 2.56 -8.34 -10.32
C VAL A 86 3.39 -9.59 -10.59
N GLU A 87 4.49 -9.78 -9.88
CA GLU A 87 5.32 -10.97 -10.03
C GLU A 87 4.62 -12.26 -9.61
N GLU A 88 3.68 -12.21 -8.67
CA GLU A 88 2.86 -13.36 -8.28
C GLU A 88 1.87 -13.72 -9.38
N LEU A 89 1.23 -12.73 -10.00
CA LEU A 89 0.30 -12.94 -11.12
C LEU A 89 0.98 -13.67 -12.30
N PHE A 90 2.23 -13.34 -12.58
CA PHE A 90 3.02 -13.94 -13.65
C PHE A 90 3.92 -15.11 -13.19
N GLY A 91 3.62 -15.74 -12.05
CA GLY A 91 4.36 -16.90 -11.55
C GLY A 91 5.86 -16.66 -11.34
N TYR A 92 6.27 -15.41 -11.06
CA TYR A 92 7.66 -14.99 -10.89
C TYR A 92 8.55 -15.17 -12.14
N ARG A 93 7.98 -15.17 -13.34
CA ARG A 93 8.68 -15.42 -14.62
C ARG A 93 9.96 -14.59 -14.78
N PHE A 94 9.97 -13.31 -14.35
CA PHE A 94 11.13 -12.43 -14.41
C PHE A 94 11.83 -12.28 -13.05
N GLY A 95 11.52 -13.16 -12.09
CA GLY A 95 12.06 -13.16 -10.74
C GLY A 95 11.27 -12.31 -9.74
N ALA A 96 11.59 -12.46 -8.45
CA ALA A 96 10.90 -11.74 -7.40
C ALA A 96 11.30 -10.26 -7.35
N LEU A 97 10.34 -9.40 -7.11
CA LEU A 97 10.54 -8.00 -6.77
C LEU A 97 10.80 -7.83 -5.27
N SER A 98 11.57 -6.82 -4.90
CA SER A 98 11.92 -6.59 -3.50
C SER A 98 10.91 -5.67 -2.82
N TYR A 99 10.49 -6.04 -1.60
CA TYR A 99 9.60 -5.24 -0.77
C TYR A 99 10.12 -5.11 0.65
N ARG A 100 9.66 -4.09 1.34
CA ARG A 100 9.75 -3.94 2.79
C ARG A 100 8.43 -4.39 3.42
N THR A 101 8.56 -5.02 4.59
CA THR A 101 7.44 -5.35 5.47
C THR A 101 7.65 -4.70 6.84
N LEU A 102 6.59 -4.67 7.65
CA LEU A 102 6.61 -4.14 9.00
C LEU A 102 6.18 -5.21 9.99
N LYS A 103 6.84 -5.25 11.14
CA LYS A 103 6.35 -5.95 12.32
C LYS A 103 5.82 -4.91 13.29
N PHE A 104 4.59 -5.08 13.72
CA PHE A 104 3.96 -4.22 14.70
C PHE A 104 4.05 -4.83 16.10
N LYS A 105 4.27 -3.97 17.09
CA LYS A 105 4.11 -4.31 18.50
C LYS A 105 3.23 -3.26 19.16
N THR A 106 2.12 -3.69 19.72
CA THR A 106 1.19 -2.83 20.45
C THR A 106 1.36 -3.01 21.95
N LYS A 107 1.10 -1.94 22.69
CA LYS A 107 1.05 -1.95 24.15
C LYS A 107 -0.01 -0.96 24.62
N THR A 108 -0.88 -1.41 25.52
CA THR A 108 -1.86 -0.57 26.19
C THR A 108 -1.25 0.02 27.46
N TYR A 109 -1.55 1.28 27.72
CA TYR A 109 -1.15 2.02 28.92
C TYR A 109 -2.38 2.52 29.65
N ASN A 110 -2.39 2.43 30.98
CA ASN A 110 -3.44 2.98 31.84
C ASN A 110 -3.21 4.50 32.04
N LYS A 111 -3.15 5.23 30.93
CA LYS A 111 -2.99 6.68 30.89
C LYS A 111 -3.68 7.20 29.62
N PRO A 112 -4.32 8.35 29.64
CA PRO A 112 -5.03 8.90 28.48
C PRO A 112 -4.09 9.30 27.34
N SER A 113 -2.84 9.59 27.65
CA SER A 113 -1.80 9.91 26.64
C SER A 113 -0.42 9.50 27.14
N VAL A 114 0.44 9.08 26.19
CA VAL A 114 1.81 8.59 26.46
C VAL A 114 2.86 9.42 25.74
N GLN A 115 2.53 10.00 24.58
CA GLN A 115 3.47 10.80 23.80
C GLN A 115 2.86 12.16 23.39
N ARG A 116 3.69 13.11 22.95
CA ARG A 116 3.22 14.47 22.62
C ARG A 116 2.42 14.53 21.32
N ALA A 117 2.77 13.73 20.32
CA ALA A 117 2.15 13.70 18.99
C ALA A 117 1.51 12.35 18.70
N ALA A 118 0.53 12.32 17.78
CA ALA A 118 -0.10 11.08 17.32
C ALA A 118 0.93 10.11 16.68
N VAL A 119 1.92 10.65 15.99
CA VAL A 119 3.02 9.90 15.37
C VAL A 119 4.36 10.53 15.73
N VAL A 120 5.31 9.68 16.14
CA VAL A 120 6.71 10.07 16.34
C VAL A 120 7.58 9.16 15.50
N ASN A 121 8.37 9.75 14.60
CA ASN A 121 9.35 9.04 13.80
C ASN A 121 10.70 9.00 14.52
N PHE A 122 11.40 7.88 14.39
CA PHE A 122 12.68 7.63 15.03
C PHE A 122 13.78 7.42 13.98
N LYS A 123 14.96 7.95 14.26
CA LYS A 123 16.14 7.77 13.42
C LYS A 123 16.69 6.35 13.46
N ALA A 124 17.59 6.02 12.53
CA ALA A 124 18.14 4.68 12.32
C ALA A 124 18.85 4.06 13.54
N SER A 125 19.21 4.86 14.56
CA SER A 125 19.79 4.35 15.82
C SER A 125 18.80 3.53 16.67
N HIS A 126 17.51 3.59 16.36
CA HIS A 126 16.46 2.82 17.02
C HIS A 126 16.09 1.58 16.21
N ARG A 127 15.69 0.51 16.90
CA ARG A 127 15.23 -0.74 16.25
C ARG A 127 13.86 -0.62 15.60
N TYR A 128 13.11 0.44 15.90
CA TYR A 128 11.80 0.80 15.34
C TYR A 128 11.88 2.18 14.70
N THR A 129 11.10 2.38 13.67
CA THR A 129 11.11 3.63 12.87
C THR A 129 9.98 4.59 13.23
N ARG A 130 8.91 4.08 13.83
CA ARG A 130 7.72 4.87 14.15
C ARG A 130 7.05 4.37 15.42
N VAL A 131 6.48 5.31 16.16
CA VAL A 131 5.56 5.04 17.28
C VAL A 131 4.30 5.83 17.06
N SER A 132 3.15 5.16 17.06
CA SER A 132 1.83 5.77 16.87
C SER A 132 0.99 5.60 18.13
N GLU A 133 0.27 6.66 18.53
CA GLU A 133 -0.70 6.68 19.62
C GLU A 133 -2.10 6.85 19.03
N PHE A 134 -2.91 5.79 19.05
CA PHE A 134 -4.18 5.74 18.32
C PHE A 134 -5.23 6.72 18.83
N THR A 135 -5.33 6.93 20.14
CA THR A 135 -6.29 7.86 20.75
C THR A 135 -6.13 9.30 20.27
N LYS A 136 -4.94 9.68 19.80
CA LYS A 136 -4.68 11.00 19.24
C LYS A 136 -5.12 11.18 17.78
N PHE A 137 -5.38 10.09 17.07
CA PHE A 137 -5.92 10.17 15.70
C PHE A 137 -7.43 10.43 15.70
N THR A 138 -8.14 9.81 16.63
CA THR A 138 -9.61 9.89 16.73
C THR A 138 -10.08 11.00 17.67
N CYS A 139 -9.16 11.60 18.42
CA CYS A 139 -9.46 12.59 19.48
C CYS A 139 -10.42 12.07 20.55
N ASP A 140 -10.48 10.76 20.72
CA ASP A 140 -11.35 10.13 21.72
C ASP A 140 -10.86 10.42 23.14
N LYS A 141 -11.80 10.72 24.03
CA LYS A 141 -11.53 10.83 25.46
C LYS A 141 -11.52 9.45 26.07
N CYS A 142 -10.33 8.85 26.22
CA CYS A 142 -10.14 7.53 26.79
C CYS A 142 -9.21 7.61 28.02
N GLU A 143 -9.49 6.79 29.03
CA GLU A 143 -8.61 6.66 30.20
C GLU A 143 -7.34 5.84 29.89
N LYS A 144 -7.35 5.08 28.80
CA LYS A 144 -6.24 4.23 28.35
C LYS A 144 -5.81 4.64 26.96
N SER A 145 -4.51 4.49 26.69
CA SER A 145 -3.96 4.72 25.37
C SER A 145 -3.27 3.47 24.82
N VAL A 146 -3.34 3.30 23.51
CA VAL A 146 -2.66 2.21 22.79
C VAL A 146 -1.54 2.80 21.94
N ILE A 147 -0.33 2.31 22.19
CA ILE A 147 0.88 2.64 21.45
C ILE A 147 1.23 1.49 20.52
N MET A 148 1.52 1.79 19.26
CA MET A 148 2.04 0.84 18.29
C MET A 148 3.45 1.25 17.84
N LYS A 149 4.40 0.31 17.93
CA LYS A 149 5.76 0.46 17.39
C LYS A 149 5.91 -0.31 16.09
N GLU A 150 6.50 0.33 15.09
CA GLU A 150 6.75 -0.24 13.76
C GLU A 150 8.23 -0.65 13.60
N PHE A 151 8.46 -1.93 13.34
CA PHE A 151 9.79 -2.50 13.12
C PHE A 151 9.94 -2.87 11.64
N PRO A 152 10.79 -2.18 10.87
CA PRO A 152 10.99 -2.46 9.46
C PRO A 152 11.75 -3.78 9.27
N LYS A 153 11.33 -4.55 8.27
CA LYS A 153 11.95 -5.80 7.86
C LYS A 153 11.99 -5.93 6.35
N LYS A 154 12.92 -6.74 5.83
CA LYS A 154 12.89 -7.20 4.45
C LYS A 154 11.71 -8.17 4.29
N CYS A 155 10.87 -7.96 3.29
CA CYS A 155 9.81 -8.90 2.94
C CYS A 155 10.43 -10.07 2.18
N ARG A 156 10.22 -11.29 2.64
CA ARG A 156 10.69 -12.51 1.97
C ARG A 156 9.57 -13.08 1.11
N LYS A 157 9.92 -13.76 0.02
CA LYS A 157 8.97 -14.53 -0.79
C LYS A 157 8.17 -15.49 0.10
N GLY A 158 6.86 -15.48 -0.04
CA GLY A 158 5.96 -16.36 0.75
C GLY A 158 5.80 -16.00 2.23
N SER A 159 6.45 -14.95 2.74
CA SER A 159 6.34 -14.56 4.14
C SER A 159 6.16 -13.06 4.32
N GLY A 160 5.17 -12.67 5.13
CA GLY A 160 4.88 -11.29 5.46
C GLY A 160 4.09 -10.55 4.36
N LYS A 161 3.42 -9.49 4.76
CA LYS A 161 2.70 -8.60 3.84
C LYS A 161 3.65 -7.57 3.28
N PRO A 162 3.72 -7.34 1.97
CA PRO A 162 4.50 -6.27 1.38
C PRO A 162 3.82 -4.92 1.67
N TYR A 163 4.54 -3.99 2.26
CA TYR A 163 4.04 -2.64 2.50
C TYR A 163 4.62 -1.63 1.52
N TYR A 164 5.92 -1.78 1.19
CA TYR A 164 6.63 -0.81 0.38
C TYR A 164 7.49 -1.50 -0.67
N PRO A 165 7.36 -1.15 -1.96
CA PRO A 165 8.33 -1.54 -2.98
C PRO A 165 9.70 -0.93 -2.69
N VAL A 166 10.77 -1.57 -3.18
CA VAL A 166 12.15 -1.10 -3.08
C VAL A 166 12.64 -0.78 -4.49
N PRO A 167 12.47 0.47 -4.97
CA PRO A 167 12.70 0.85 -6.35
C PRO A 167 14.20 1.06 -6.65
N THR A 168 14.99 -0.02 -6.55
CA THR A 168 16.36 0.00 -7.06
C THR A 168 16.35 -0.11 -8.59
N PRO A 169 17.40 0.36 -9.30
CA PRO A 169 17.49 0.22 -10.75
C PRO A 169 17.21 -1.21 -11.22
N GLU A 170 17.81 -2.21 -10.60
CA GLU A 170 17.58 -3.64 -10.90
C GLU A 170 16.10 -4.05 -10.75
N ASN A 171 15.44 -3.60 -9.68
CA ASN A 171 14.04 -3.93 -9.46
C ASN A 171 13.11 -3.20 -10.44
N LEU A 172 13.46 -1.97 -10.84
CA LEU A 172 12.70 -1.21 -11.84
C LEU A 172 12.82 -1.84 -13.22
N GLU A 173 14.00 -2.28 -13.63
CA GLU A 173 14.19 -3.03 -14.88
C GLU A 173 13.39 -4.34 -14.89
N LYS A 174 13.41 -5.04 -13.76
CA LYS A 174 12.62 -6.26 -13.58
C LYS A 174 11.12 -5.98 -13.64
N TYR A 175 10.66 -4.92 -12.99
CA TYR A 175 9.27 -4.48 -13.02
C TYR A 175 8.82 -4.12 -14.44
N LYS A 176 9.64 -3.42 -15.20
CA LYS A 176 9.35 -3.06 -16.60
C LYS A 176 9.01 -4.29 -17.45
N LYS A 177 9.74 -5.41 -17.27
CA LYS A 177 9.43 -6.67 -17.97
C LYS A 177 8.04 -7.21 -17.62
N TYR A 178 7.60 -7.06 -16.35
CA TYR A 178 6.25 -7.43 -15.94
C TYR A 178 5.19 -6.49 -16.51
N GLU A 179 5.48 -5.21 -16.60
CA GLU A 179 4.57 -4.22 -17.18
C GLU A 179 4.39 -4.46 -18.69
N GLU A 180 5.49 -4.71 -19.42
CA GLU A 180 5.47 -5.08 -20.84
C GLU A 180 4.70 -6.40 -21.08
N GLU A 181 4.85 -7.37 -20.20
CA GLU A 181 4.11 -8.64 -20.27
C GLU A 181 2.62 -8.43 -20.02
N ALA A 182 2.26 -7.64 -19.02
CA ALA A 182 0.86 -7.32 -18.71
C ALA A 182 0.17 -6.57 -19.85
N ALA A 183 0.88 -5.71 -20.58
CA ALA A 183 0.36 -4.95 -21.72
C ALA A 183 -0.10 -5.83 -22.90
N LYS A 184 0.33 -7.10 -22.95
CA LYS A 184 -0.14 -8.05 -23.96
C LYS A 184 -1.60 -8.49 -23.75
N TYR A 185 -2.14 -8.28 -22.55
CA TYR A 185 -3.50 -8.67 -22.17
C TYR A 185 -4.39 -7.43 -22.19
N LYS A 186 -5.22 -7.27 -23.22
CA LYS A 186 -6.03 -6.07 -23.46
C LYS A 186 -6.98 -5.73 -22.31
N ASN A 187 -7.51 -6.75 -21.66
CA ASN A 187 -8.48 -6.65 -20.57
C ASN A 187 -7.85 -6.78 -19.16
N LEU A 188 -6.51 -6.74 -19.04
CA LEU A 188 -5.79 -6.69 -17.77
C LEU A 188 -5.26 -5.29 -17.52
N LYS A 189 -5.66 -4.69 -16.41
CA LYS A 189 -5.18 -3.39 -15.94
C LYS A 189 -4.45 -3.57 -14.60
N LEU A 190 -3.24 -3.05 -14.50
CA LEU A 190 -2.49 -3.01 -13.26
C LEU A 190 -2.78 -1.71 -12.52
N LEU A 191 -3.15 -1.77 -11.23
CA LEU A 191 -3.48 -0.61 -10.43
C LEU A 191 -2.96 -0.76 -9.00
N GLY A 192 -2.59 0.37 -8.38
CA GLY A 192 -2.20 0.41 -6.99
C GLY A 192 -0.74 0.06 -6.72
N ARG A 193 -0.36 0.20 -5.46
CA ARG A 193 1.04 0.18 -5.00
C ARG A 193 1.83 -1.07 -5.37
N LEU A 194 1.21 -2.25 -5.28
CA LEU A 194 1.91 -3.51 -5.50
C LEU A 194 1.96 -3.89 -6.97
N ALA A 195 0.85 -3.72 -7.70
CA ALA A 195 0.80 -4.07 -9.11
C ALA A 195 1.59 -3.10 -9.99
N LYS A 196 1.58 -1.81 -9.65
CA LYS A 196 2.38 -0.77 -10.36
C LYS A 196 3.77 -0.58 -9.77
N TYR A 197 4.15 -1.33 -8.73
CA TYR A 197 5.43 -1.25 -8.04
C TYR A 197 5.80 0.19 -7.63
N GLU A 198 4.81 0.97 -7.24
CA GLU A 198 4.94 2.39 -6.89
C GLU A 198 4.72 2.61 -5.40
N TYR A 199 5.39 3.64 -4.85
CA TYR A 199 5.15 4.06 -3.49
C TYR A 199 4.18 5.24 -3.47
N ILE A 200 2.88 4.97 -3.30
CA ILE A 200 1.80 5.95 -3.30
C ILE A 200 1.02 5.94 -1.98
N ASN A 201 0.39 7.05 -1.64
CA ASN A 201 -0.56 7.17 -0.54
C ASN A 201 -1.97 6.73 -0.97
N MET A 202 -2.91 6.68 -0.01
CA MET A 202 -4.30 6.24 -0.27
C MET A 202 -5.05 7.22 -1.19
N ASP A 203 -4.88 8.52 -0.98
CA ASP A 203 -5.44 9.59 -1.82
C ASP A 203 -5.03 9.42 -3.29
N VAL A 204 -3.73 9.24 -3.55
CA VAL A 204 -3.20 8.99 -4.90
C VAL A 204 -3.72 7.67 -5.46
N ALA A 205 -3.89 6.63 -4.62
CA ALA A 205 -4.45 5.35 -5.08
C ALA A 205 -5.91 5.50 -5.52
N VAL A 206 -6.72 6.28 -4.78
CA VAL A 206 -8.10 6.58 -5.14
C VAL A 206 -8.15 7.42 -6.42
N LYS A 207 -7.33 8.48 -6.53
CA LYS A 207 -7.23 9.30 -7.72
C LYS A 207 -6.93 8.45 -8.97
N LYS A 208 -5.90 7.59 -8.91
CA LYS A 208 -5.56 6.67 -10.02
C LYS A 208 -6.68 5.68 -10.36
N ALA A 209 -7.51 5.30 -9.39
CA ALA A 209 -8.65 4.43 -9.64
C ALA A 209 -9.77 5.16 -10.39
N ILE A 210 -10.01 6.43 -10.06
CA ILE A 210 -10.97 7.28 -10.77
C ILE A 210 -10.48 7.54 -12.20
N GLU A 211 -9.22 7.96 -12.37
CA GLU A 211 -8.60 8.18 -13.68
C GLU A 211 -8.70 6.94 -14.58
N LEU A 212 -8.39 5.74 -14.03
CA LEU A 212 -8.54 4.50 -14.77
C LEU A 212 -9.99 4.20 -15.16
N PHE A 213 -10.96 4.54 -14.32
CA PHE A 213 -12.38 4.37 -14.62
C PHE A 213 -12.79 5.29 -15.78
N ASP A 214 -12.40 6.57 -15.71
CA ASP A 214 -12.72 7.57 -16.76
C ASP A 214 -12.07 7.21 -18.12
N GLU A 215 -10.95 6.50 -18.13
CA GLU A 215 -10.29 6.00 -19.35
C GLU A 215 -11.00 4.75 -19.95
N MET A 216 -11.85 4.08 -19.16
CA MET A 216 -12.53 2.84 -19.57
C MET A 216 -13.95 3.07 -20.12
N ASP A 217 -14.55 4.22 -19.84
CA ASP A 217 -15.83 4.68 -20.37
C ASP A 217 -15.63 5.31 -21.77
#